data_243ba837c8eacf872e618a3def4d5d0a
#
_entry.id   243ba837c8eacf872e618a3def4d5d0a
#
_cell.length_a   1.000
_cell.length_b   1.000
_cell.length_c   1.000
_cell.angle_alpha   90.00
_cell.angle_beta   90.00
_cell.angle_gamma   90.00
#
_symmetry.space_group_name_H-M   'P 1'
#
loop_
_entity.id
_entity.type
_entity.pdbx_description
1 polymer ?
#
loop_
_entity_poly.entity_id
_entity_poly.type
_entity_poly.pdbx_seq_one_letter_code
_entity_poly.pdbx_strand_id
1 'polypeptide(L)'
;MSLVTLDETRFTLAHQRDCARAYRLVLAGQAHSRGELSHLLGLRSTSTSRVVADLAASRLVIETTGESAGRGRPAAILLAHTRRIGASVIHVSSQSLSGALVDLNGHLIAEHRMPIEAEASNAIIAEAMAGLARTLLDAMPAGMSHAGTAVSLSGLIDLRRGQWLLASRWPRMRGLDIAAILEPIAGPVEICRNLDAELRARAGREPDQFRGGTLLLHWGWGIGLAYAEDGRPFAPAGSFGELGHWRLAALGERRCGCGNTGCLETGAALWALLPVLRRHWPALDEDEKRLARQLASLDLVALPEIDIACRSLARALANACRLLFPTRIAVSGPFAANPQLWAHFNALFRAEGTMDGFAVPDLVNVDASQIYEIHGAAAPLLSRAAEALLLSHA
;
A
#
# COMPACT_ATOMS: atom_id res chain seq x y z
N MET A 1 14.69 0.35 4.95
CA MET A 1 14.52 0.95 3.61
C MET A 1 13.60 2.15 3.76
N SER A 2 13.99 3.32 3.29
CA SER A 2 13.24 4.57 3.47
C SER A 2 11.91 4.55 2.72
N LEU A 3 10.84 5.10 3.35
CA LEU A 3 9.57 5.36 2.68
C LEU A 3 9.58 6.68 1.89
N VAL A 4 10.59 7.52 2.13
CA VAL A 4 10.65 8.86 1.55
C VAL A 4 11.21 8.81 0.14
N THR A 5 10.45 9.30 -0.81
CA THR A 5 10.86 9.56 -2.19
C THR A 5 10.80 11.07 -2.42
N LEU A 6 11.93 11.70 -2.68
CA LEU A 6 12.00 13.14 -2.91
C LEU A 6 11.81 13.44 -4.41
N ASP A 7 10.93 14.37 -4.71
CA ASP A 7 10.76 14.89 -6.07
C ASP A 7 11.84 15.94 -6.36
N GLU A 8 12.87 15.54 -7.11
CA GLU A 8 13.99 16.42 -7.43
C GLU A 8 13.58 17.69 -8.19
N THR A 9 12.42 17.69 -8.87
CA THR A 9 11.95 18.86 -9.61
C THR A 9 11.52 20.02 -8.70
N ARG A 10 11.21 19.74 -7.45
CA ARG A 10 10.82 20.75 -6.45
C ARG A 10 12.00 21.56 -5.90
N PHE A 11 13.22 21.05 -6.05
CA PHE A 11 14.44 21.69 -5.57
C PHE A 11 15.08 22.52 -6.69
N THR A 12 14.75 23.81 -6.77
CA THR A 12 15.17 24.69 -7.86
C THR A 12 16.61 25.17 -7.72
N LEU A 13 17.09 25.39 -6.49
CA LEU A 13 18.46 25.85 -6.22
C LEU A 13 19.42 24.66 -6.13
N ALA A 14 20.67 24.87 -6.60
CA ALA A 14 21.70 23.84 -6.56
C ALA A 14 21.93 23.32 -5.13
N HIS A 15 22.00 24.21 -4.15
CA HIS A 15 22.19 23.86 -2.75
C HIS A 15 21.03 23.01 -2.19
N GLN A 16 19.77 23.33 -2.55
CA GLN A 16 18.61 22.52 -2.16
C GLN A 16 18.70 21.10 -2.72
N ARG A 17 19.10 20.96 -3.98
CA ARG A 17 19.35 19.64 -4.59
C ARG A 17 20.45 18.86 -3.86
N ASP A 18 21.52 19.54 -3.46
CA ASP A 18 22.59 18.90 -2.69
C ASP A 18 22.11 18.44 -1.31
N CYS A 19 21.30 19.24 -0.60
CA CYS A 19 20.66 18.86 0.66
C CYS A 19 19.73 17.65 0.48
N ALA A 20 18.89 17.64 -0.55
CA ALA A 20 17.99 16.53 -0.85
C ALA A 20 18.74 15.23 -1.16
N ARG A 21 19.80 15.30 -1.97
CA ARG A 21 20.65 14.15 -2.30
C ARG A 21 21.42 13.64 -1.08
N ALA A 22 22.01 14.55 -0.28
CA ALA A 22 22.69 14.19 0.94
C ALA A 22 21.74 13.50 1.94
N TYR A 23 20.56 14.08 2.16
CA TYR A 23 19.56 13.49 3.03
C TYR A 23 19.15 12.08 2.57
N ARG A 24 18.93 11.88 1.27
CA ARG A 24 18.61 10.56 0.70
C ARG A 24 19.70 9.52 0.98
N LEU A 25 20.98 9.89 0.82
CA LEU A 25 22.12 9.02 1.10
C LEU A 25 22.21 8.64 2.58
N VAL A 26 22.04 9.61 3.48
CA VAL A 26 22.04 9.35 4.93
C VAL A 26 20.86 8.50 5.35
N LEU A 27 19.66 8.81 4.86
CA LEU A 27 18.43 8.08 5.18
C LEU A 27 18.46 6.62 4.68
N ALA A 28 19.11 6.40 3.53
CA ALA A 28 19.34 5.05 2.97
C ALA A 28 20.50 4.30 3.64
N GLY A 29 21.23 4.92 4.58
CA GLY A 29 22.40 4.33 5.20
C GLY A 29 23.60 4.16 4.25
N GLN A 30 23.66 4.95 3.18
CA GLN A 30 24.74 4.92 2.20
C GLN A 30 25.89 5.90 2.53
N ALA A 31 25.64 6.86 3.41
CA ALA A 31 26.64 7.78 3.91
C ALA A 31 26.45 8.02 5.41
N HIS A 32 27.54 7.89 6.16
CA HIS A 32 27.58 8.03 7.62
C HIS A 32 28.55 9.13 8.07
N SER A 33 29.21 9.82 7.15
CA SER A 33 30.16 10.88 7.47
C SER A 33 30.15 12.00 6.43
N ARG A 34 30.66 13.17 6.83
CA ARG A 34 30.87 14.31 5.92
C ARG A 34 31.82 13.96 4.78
N GLY A 35 32.84 13.12 5.05
CA GLY A 35 33.79 12.66 4.04
C GLY A 35 33.12 11.80 2.98
N GLU A 36 32.29 10.84 3.38
CA GLU A 36 31.53 9.98 2.46
C GLU A 36 30.53 10.81 1.62
N LEU A 37 29.80 11.75 2.23
CA LEU A 37 28.93 12.66 1.49
C LEU A 37 29.68 13.51 0.48
N SER A 38 30.87 14.07 0.86
CA SER A 38 31.71 14.84 -0.03
C SER A 38 32.13 14.00 -1.26
N HIS A 39 32.53 12.75 -1.02
CA HIS A 39 32.96 11.82 -2.07
C HIS A 39 31.81 11.43 -3.00
N LEU A 40 30.68 10.97 -2.42
CA LEU A 40 29.52 10.47 -3.17
C LEU A 40 28.80 11.55 -3.99
N LEU A 41 28.80 12.80 -3.49
CA LEU A 41 28.16 13.93 -4.17
C LEU A 41 29.11 14.75 -5.03
N GLY A 42 30.40 14.50 -4.97
CA GLY A 42 31.43 15.32 -5.66
C GLY A 42 31.52 16.75 -5.15
N LEU A 43 31.14 16.99 -3.87
CA LEU A 43 31.11 18.31 -3.26
C LEU A 43 32.44 18.65 -2.59
N ARG A 44 32.81 19.95 -2.57
CA ARG A 44 33.93 20.45 -1.75
C ARG A 44 33.58 20.34 -0.27
N SER A 45 34.57 20.19 0.61
CA SER A 45 34.38 20.08 2.06
C SER A 45 33.58 21.24 2.67
N THR A 46 33.77 22.47 2.20
CA THR A 46 32.99 23.63 2.65
C THR A 46 31.52 23.53 2.28
N SER A 47 31.19 23.10 1.05
CA SER A 47 29.82 22.88 0.59
C SER A 47 29.15 21.74 1.38
N THR A 48 29.87 20.62 1.58
CA THR A 48 29.38 19.50 2.38
C THR A 48 29.09 19.91 3.82
N SER A 49 29.96 20.75 4.42
CA SER A 49 29.75 21.25 5.77
C SER A 49 28.50 22.10 5.90
N ARG A 50 28.20 22.94 4.89
CA ARG A 50 26.98 23.73 4.83
C ARG A 50 25.75 22.83 4.68
N VAL A 51 25.75 21.89 3.75
CA VAL A 51 24.68 20.91 3.55
C VAL A 51 24.36 20.17 4.84
N VAL A 52 25.38 19.66 5.54
CA VAL A 52 25.17 18.94 6.81
C VAL A 52 24.64 19.87 7.91
N ALA A 53 25.08 21.15 7.97
CA ALA A 53 24.58 22.13 8.92
C ALA A 53 23.07 22.39 8.71
N ASP A 54 22.61 22.53 7.46
CA ASP A 54 21.20 22.76 7.13
C ASP A 54 20.35 21.52 7.41
N LEU A 55 20.85 20.32 7.13
CA LEU A 55 20.20 19.06 7.50
C LEU A 55 20.09 18.86 9.01
N ALA A 56 21.09 19.32 9.77
CA ALA A 56 21.06 19.32 11.24
C ALA A 56 20.10 20.38 11.78
N ALA A 57 20.05 21.58 11.19
CA ALA A 57 19.11 22.63 11.56
C ALA A 57 17.65 22.22 11.35
N SER A 58 17.35 21.52 10.24
CA SER A 58 16.02 20.92 9.99
C SER A 58 15.71 19.74 10.90
N ARG A 59 16.70 19.25 11.64
CA ARG A 59 16.66 18.01 12.44
C ARG A 59 16.32 16.74 11.64
N LEU A 60 16.58 16.73 10.34
CA LEU A 60 16.46 15.53 9.53
C LEU A 60 17.67 14.60 9.68
N VAL A 61 18.82 15.16 10.04
CA VAL A 61 20.05 14.43 10.35
C VAL A 61 20.57 14.84 11.74
N ILE A 62 21.12 13.86 12.45
CA ILE A 62 21.77 14.04 13.76
C ILE A 62 23.26 13.73 13.58
N GLU A 63 24.12 14.62 14.12
CA GLU A 63 25.53 14.33 14.29
C GLU A 63 25.80 13.76 15.67
N THR A 64 26.40 12.59 15.75
CA THR A 64 26.84 11.97 16.99
C THR A 64 28.35 11.79 16.98
N THR A 65 28.99 11.77 18.13
CA THR A 65 30.41 11.43 18.24
C THR A 65 30.57 9.91 18.20
N GLY A 66 31.34 9.40 17.22
CA GLY A 66 31.73 8.00 17.19
C GLY A 66 32.65 7.62 18.36
N GLU A 67 32.73 6.34 18.68
CA GLU A 67 33.73 5.84 19.62
C GLU A 67 35.13 6.08 19.08
N SER A 68 36.03 6.63 19.93
CA SER A 68 37.41 6.88 19.55
C SER A 68 38.24 5.56 19.57
N ALA A 69 38.59 5.05 18.41
CA ALA A 69 39.45 3.87 18.28
C ALA A 69 40.93 4.18 18.25
N GLY A 70 41.38 5.38 18.69
CA GLY A 70 42.80 5.74 18.66
C GLY A 70 43.11 7.22 18.95
N ARG A 71 44.37 7.66 18.78
CA ARG A 71 44.82 9.07 18.89
C ARG A 71 44.22 9.91 17.76
N GLY A 72 43.15 10.68 18.03
CA GLY A 72 42.53 11.61 17.09
C GLY A 72 41.16 12.08 17.61
N ARG A 73 40.65 13.19 17.04
CA ARG A 73 39.28 13.63 17.34
C ARG A 73 38.30 12.56 16.79
N PRO A 74 37.36 12.06 17.61
CA PRO A 74 36.36 11.10 17.14
C PRO A 74 35.67 11.63 15.88
N ALA A 75 35.49 10.76 14.87
CA ALA A 75 34.78 11.11 13.65
C ALA A 75 33.30 11.33 14.01
N ALA A 76 32.74 12.44 13.55
CA ALA A 76 31.30 12.67 13.67
C ALA A 76 30.55 11.70 12.73
N ILE A 77 29.57 10.99 13.29
CA ILE A 77 28.69 10.07 12.55
C ILE A 77 27.40 10.78 12.23
N LEU A 78 26.98 10.71 10.97
CA LEU A 78 25.70 11.23 10.49
C LEU A 78 24.65 10.11 10.55
N LEU A 79 23.55 10.38 11.23
CA LEU A 79 22.40 9.48 11.33
C LEU A 79 21.13 10.20 10.90
N ALA A 80 20.31 9.53 10.12
CA ALA A 80 18.96 10.05 9.83
C ALA A 80 18.10 10.05 11.11
N HIS A 81 17.44 11.16 11.38
CA HIS A 81 16.49 11.27 12.49
C HIS A 81 15.12 10.76 12.05
N THR A 82 14.96 9.44 11.95
CA THR A 82 13.76 8.81 11.39
C THR A 82 12.48 9.18 12.11
N ARG A 83 12.55 9.43 13.42
CA ARG A 83 11.43 9.87 14.26
C ARG A 83 11.17 11.37 14.24
N ARG A 84 11.81 12.14 13.35
CA ARG A 84 11.55 13.58 13.20
C ARG A 84 10.13 13.85 12.71
N ILE A 85 9.63 12.98 11.82
CA ILE A 85 8.31 13.07 11.21
C ILE A 85 7.65 11.70 11.32
N GLY A 86 6.35 11.67 11.62
CA GLY A 86 5.50 10.49 11.57
C GLY A 86 4.24 10.76 10.76
N ALA A 87 3.68 9.71 10.19
CA ALA A 87 2.38 9.73 9.53
C ALA A 87 1.46 8.67 10.15
N SER A 88 0.21 9.04 10.34
CA SER A 88 -0.85 8.09 10.71
C SER A 88 -1.43 7.44 9.47
N VAL A 89 -1.75 6.16 9.57
CA VAL A 89 -2.44 5.40 8.52
C VAL A 89 -3.65 4.73 9.14
N ILE A 90 -4.84 4.95 8.57
CA ILE A 90 -6.05 4.18 8.89
C ILE A 90 -6.36 3.29 7.69
N HIS A 91 -6.55 2.01 7.93
CA HIS A 91 -6.80 1.03 6.87
C HIS A 91 -7.81 -0.05 7.28
N VAL A 92 -8.38 -0.72 6.28
CA VAL A 92 -9.30 -1.85 6.50
C VAL A 92 -8.49 -3.13 6.67
N SER A 93 -8.74 -3.86 7.76
CA SER A 93 -8.09 -5.13 8.05
C SER A 93 -9.14 -6.17 8.46
N SER A 94 -9.50 -7.05 7.53
CA SER A 94 -10.60 -7.99 7.73
C SER A 94 -11.89 -7.27 8.17
N GLN A 95 -12.57 -7.70 9.22
CA GLN A 95 -13.78 -7.05 9.78
C GLN A 95 -13.40 -6.00 10.85
N SER A 96 -12.41 -5.14 10.54
CA SER A 96 -11.88 -4.14 11.48
C SER A 96 -11.37 -2.92 10.74
N LEU A 97 -11.37 -1.78 11.41
CA LEU A 97 -10.50 -0.66 11.09
C LEU A 97 -9.21 -0.78 11.91
N SER A 98 -8.08 -0.59 11.28
CA SER A 98 -6.78 -0.59 11.93
C SER A 98 -6.08 0.75 11.71
N GLY A 99 -5.37 1.22 12.73
CA GLY A 99 -4.58 2.41 12.69
C GLY A 99 -3.12 2.10 12.96
N ALA A 100 -2.20 2.70 12.21
CA ALA A 100 -0.76 2.59 12.39
C ALA A 100 -0.12 3.98 12.39
N LEU A 101 0.84 4.22 13.27
CA LEU A 101 1.74 5.38 13.25
C LEU A 101 3.12 4.90 12.79
N VAL A 102 3.65 5.51 11.74
CA VAL A 102 4.95 5.11 11.15
C VAL A 102 5.91 6.31 11.07
N ASP A 103 7.21 6.02 11.20
CA ASP A 103 8.28 6.99 11.01
C ASP A 103 8.75 7.07 9.54
N LEU A 104 9.76 7.91 9.26
CA LEU A 104 10.34 8.11 7.92
C LEU A 104 10.93 6.84 7.28
N ASN A 105 11.30 5.85 8.08
CA ASN A 105 11.80 4.56 7.61
C ASN A 105 10.72 3.46 7.59
N GLY A 106 9.48 3.80 7.98
CA GLY A 106 8.39 2.84 8.03
C GLY A 106 8.38 1.96 9.28
N HIS A 107 9.16 2.30 10.32
CA HIS A 107 9.03 1.59 11.58
C HIS A 107 7.68 1.90 12.21
N LEU A 108 6.96 0.86 12.60
CA LEU A 108 5.71 1.00 13.35
C LEU A 108 6.01 1.51 14.75
N ILE A 109 5.44 2.65 15.11
CA ILE A 109 5.56 3.27 16.42
C ILE A 109 4.40 2.85 17.31
N ALA A 110 3.20 2.83 16.72
CA ALA A 110 1.98 2.37 17.38
C ALA A 110 1.08 1.68 16.36
N GLU A 111 0.32 0.71 16.82
CA GLU A 111 -0.70 0.02 16.05
C GLU A 111 -1.92 -0.23 16.94
N HIS A 112 -3.10 0.09 16.42
CA HIS A 112 -4.38 -0.12 17.10
C HIS A 112 -5.38 -0.75 16.13
N ARG A 113 -6.24 -1.63 16.65
CA ARG A 113 -7.26 -2.31 15.87
C ARG A 113 -8.61 -2.18 16.57
N MET A 114 -9.62 -1.78 15.79
CA MET A 114 -11.01 -1.67 16.23
C MET A 114 -11.88 -2.62 15.41
N PRO A 115 -12.36 -3.72 15.98
CA PRO A 115 -13.36 -4.57 15.34
C PRO A 115 -14.65 -3.77 15.09
N ILE A 116 -15.24 -3.96 13.91
CA ILE A 116 -16.46 -3.27 13.49
C ILE A 116 -17.45 -4.32 13.00
N GLU A 117 -18.65 -4.33 13.58
CA GLU A 117 -19.69 -5.26 13.18
C GLU A 117 -20.10 -5.07 11.70
N ALA A 118 -20.44 -6.17 11.01
CA ALA A 118 -20.78 -6.14 9.59
C ALA A 118 -21.95 -5.18 9.28
N GLU A 119 -22.91 -5.07 10.19
CA GLU A 119 -24.09 -4.21 10.06
C GLU A 119 -23.87 -2.76 10.54
N ALA A 120 -22.62 -2.35 10.77
CA ALA A 120 -22.29 -1.01 11.26
C ALA A 120 -22.79 0.08 10.30
N SER A 121 -23.35 1.13 10.88
CA SER A 121 -23.79 2.33 10.17
C SER A 121 -22.60 3.27 9.87
N ASN A 122 -22.82 4.27 8.99
CA ASN A 122 -21.87 5.34 8.75
C ASN A 122 -21.40 6.01 10.05
N ALA A 123 -22.30 6.24 11.00
CA ALA A 123 -21.96 6.89 12.26
C ALA A 123 -20.98 6.06 13.11
N ILE A 124 -21.19 4.75 13.19
CA ILE A 124 -20.29 3.83 13.93
C ILE A 124 -18.90 3.79 13.28
N ILE A 125 -18.83 3.72 11.94
CA ILE A 125 -17.57 3.69 11.20
C ILE A 125 -16.83 5.03 11.35
N ALA A 126 -17.55 6.15 11.26
CA ALA A 126 -16.99 7.49 11.44
C ALA A 126 -16.40 7.68 12.84
N GLU A 127 -17.15 7.27 13.89
CA GLU A 127 -16.67 7.31 15.28
C GLU A 127 -15.40 6.48 15.47
N ALA A 128 -15.38 5.26 14.92
CA ALA A 128 -14.22 4.39 14.99
C ALA A 128 -12.98 5.01 14.29
N MET A 129 -13.16 5.63 13.11
CA MET A 129 -12.08 6.33 12.41
C MET A 129 -11.57 7.52 13.23
N ALA A 130 -12.47 8.33 13.77
CA ALA A 130 -12.14 9.45 14.63
C ALA A 130 -11.41 9.02 15.92
N GLY A 131 -11.87 7.93 16.53
CA GLY A 131 -11.22 7.31 17.69
C GLY A 131 -9.80 6.83 17.40
N LEU A 132 -9.61 6.12 16.29
CA LEU A 132 -8.27 5.69 15.85
C LEU A 132 -7.34 6.88 15.60
N ALA A 133 -7.82 7.93 14.92
CA ALA A 133 -7.02 9.11 14.65
C ALA A 133 -6.53 9.76 15.96
N ARG A 134 -7.40 9.96 16.96
CA ARG A 134 -7.02 10.51 18.28
C ARG A 134 -5.99 9.61 18.96
N THR A 135 -6.24 8.29 19.01
CA THR A 135 -5.34 7.31 19.65
C THR A 135 -3.94 7.34 19.03
N LEU A 136 -3.85 7.45 17.69
CA LEU A 136 -2.54 7.53 17.02
C LEU A 136 -1.81 8.85 17.28
N LEU A 137 -2.54 9.97 17.37
CA LEU A 137 -1.96 11.27 17.73
C LEU A 137 -1.45 11.25 19.17
N ASP A 138 -2.20 10.68 20.10
CA ASP A 138 -1.80 10.54 21.51
C ASP A 138 -0.56 9.63 21.68
N ALA A 139 -0.37 8.67 20.76
CA ALA A 139 0.79 7.78 20.76
C ALA A 139 2.05 8.39 20.13
N MET A 140 2.00 9.61 19.64
CA MET A 140 3.16 10.27 19.00
C MET A 140 4.26 10.56 20.03
N PRO A 141 5.52 10.16 19.74
CA PRO A 141 6.66 10.53 20.57
C PRO A 141 6.85 12.05 20.68
N ALA A 142 7.30 12.51 21.83
CA ALA A 142 7.64 13.92 22.03
C ALA A 142 8.67 14.40 20.99
N GLY A 143 8.40 15.55 20.37
CA GLY A 143 9.26 16.16 19.34
C GLY A 143 9.09 15.62 17.93
N MET A 144 8.25 14.61 17.72
CA MET A 144 7.83 14.15 16.38
C MET A 144 6.80 15.12 15.78
N SER A 145 6.96 15.50 14.52
CA SER A 145 5.96 16.26 13.79
C SER A 145 5.01 15.31 13.03
N HIS A 146 3.71 15.58 13.08
CA HIS A 146 2.72 14.83 12.33
C HIS A 146 2.63 15.31 10.88
N ALA A 147 2.85 14.42 9.90
CA ALA A 147 2.77 14.74 8.48
C ALA A 147 1.32 14.76 7.95
N GLY A 148 0.40 14.17 8.68
CA GLY A 148 -0.99 13.98 8.30
C GLY A 148 -1.44 12.53 8.43
N THR A 149 -2.70 12.26 8.08
CA THR A 149 -3.32 10.92 8.12
C THR A 149 -3.61 10.41 6.72
N ALA A 150 -3.03 9.27 6.36
CA ALA A 150 -3.43 8.53 5.18
C ALA A 150 -4.58 7.58 5.53
N VAL A 151 -5.58 7.49 4.64
CA VAL A 151 -6.69 6.55 4.77
C VAL A 151 -6.69 5.63 3.56
N SER A 152 -6.34 4.37 3.81
CA SER A 152 -6.23 3.34 2.80
C SER A 152 -7.49 2.48 2.82
N LEU A 153 -8.25 2.50 1.74
CA LEU A 153 -9.58 1.91 1.68
C LEU A 153 -9.69 0.85 0.59
N SER A 154 -10.48 -0.18 0.88
CA SER A 154 -11.00 -1.15 -0.09
C SER A 154 -12.45 -0.80 -0.48
N GLY A 155 -12.89 -1.30 -1.62
CA GLY A 155 -14.22 -1.03 -2.17
C GLY A 155 -14.25 0.20 -3.09
N LEU A 156 -15.44 0.75 -3.34
CA LEU A 156 -15.61 1.88 -4.24
C LEU A 156 -15.34 3.20 -3.52
N ILE A 157 -14.47 4.03 -4.11
CA ILE A 157 -14.04 5.31 -3.55
C ILE A 157 -14.13 6.39 -4.63
N ASP A 158 -14.74 7.52 -4.30
CA ASP A 158 -14.61 8.75 -5.09
C ASP A 158 -13.46 9.59 -4.50
N LEU A 159 -12.27 9.44 -5.08
CA LEU A 159 -11.07 10.17 -4.64
C LEU A 159 -11.19 11.69 -4.85
N ARG A 160 -12.00 12.15 -5.82
CA ARG A 160 -12.21 13.60 -6.06
C ARG A 160 -13.01 14.25 -4.95
N ARG A 161 -14.00 13.51 -4.40
CA ARG A 161 -14.88 13.99 -3.33
C ARG A 161 -14.41 13.57 -1.95
N GLY A 162 -13.40 12.72 -1.85
CA GLY A 162 -12.95 12.18 -0.58
C GLY A 162 -13.99 11.25 0.09
N GLN A 163 -14.82 10.58 -0.72
CA GLN A 163 -15.93 9.76 -0.24
C GLN A 163 -15.68 8.26 -0.40
N TRP A 164 -15.90 7.51 0.66
CA TRP A 164 -15.96 6.05 0.63
C TRP A 164 -17.40 5.63 0.29
N LEU A 165 -17.61 5.23 -0.97
CA LEU A 165 -18.96 5.01 -1.51
C LEU A 165 -19.57 3.69 -1.07
N LEU A 166 -18.75 2.62 -1.05
CA LEU A 166 -19.20 1.25 -0.80
C LEU A 166 -18.04 0.40 -0.29
N ALA A 167 -18.31 -0.45 0.70
CA ALA A 167 -17.42 -1.52 1.14
C ALA A 167 -18.20 -2.81 1.31
N SER A 168 -17.69 -3.92 0.76
CA SER A 168 -18.34 -5.23 0.86
C SER A 168 -18.35 -5.79 2.30
N ARG A 169 -17.42 -5.34 3.14
CA ARG A 169 -17.34 -5.69 4.57
C ARG A 169 -18.45 -5.05 5.41
N TRP A 170 -18.95 -3.88 4.99
CA TRP A 170 -20.00 -3.12 5.68
C TRP A 170 -21.08 -2.73 4.69
N PRO A 171 -22.01 -3.68 4.38
CA PRO A 171 -23.00 -3.46 3.32
C PRO A 171 -23.99 -2.34 3.61
N ARG A 172 -24.10 -1.84 4.85
CA ARG A 172 -24.91 -0.69 5.21
C ARG A 172 -24.20 0.66 5.07
N MET A 173 -22.87 0.67 4.98
CA MET A 173 -22.11 1.90 4.78
C MET A 173 -22.28 2.40 3.34
N ARG A 174 -22.60 3.68 3.20
CA ARG A 174 -22.77 4.37 1.91
C ARG A 174 -22.32 5.81 2.00
N GLY A 175 -21.42 6.22 1.08
CA GLY A 175 -21.09 7.63 0.87
C GLY A 175 -20.51 8.32 2.11
N LEU A 176 -19.55 7.68 2.82
CA LEU A 176 -18.93 8.25 4.01
C LEU A 176 -17.88 9.29 3.59
N ASP A 177 -18.02 10.53 4.06
CA ASP A 177 -17.08 11.63 3.83
C ASP A 177 -15.91 11.53 4.81
N ILE A 178 -14.78 11.04 4.31
CA ILE A 178 -13.59 10.77 5.12
C ILE A 178 -12.88 12.05 5.55
N ALA A 179 -12.79 13.02 4.64
CA ALA A 179 -12.12 14.29 4.92
C ALA A 179 -12.88 15.07 6.01
N ALA A 180 -14.20 15.17 5.89
CA ALA A 180 -15.05 15.84 6.89
C ALA A 180 -14.94 15.22 8.30
N ILE A 181 -14.66 13.90 8.40
CA ILE A 181 -14.50 13.20 9.68
C ILE A 181 -13.13 13.47 10.28
N LEU A 182 -12.06 13.42 9.49
CA LEU A 182 -10.69 13.30 10.01
C LEU A 182 -9.91 14.61 9.99
N GLU A 183 -10.13 15.53 9.03
CA GLU A 183 -9.38 16.79 8.95
C GLU A 183 -9.49 17.65 10.21
N PRO A 184 -10.67 17.76 10.88
CA PRO A 184 -10.78 18.53 12.12
C PRO A 184 -9.97 17.94 13.29
N ILE A 185 -9.58 16.66 13.21
CA ILE A 185 -8.88 15.93 14.27
C ILE A 185 -7.40 15.84 13.98
N ALA A 186 -7.03 15.46 12.77
CA ALA A 186 -5.70 15.01 12.41
C ALA A 186 -5.01 15.89 11.35
N GLY A 187 -5.59 17.03 10.99
CA GLY A 187 -5.04 17.89 9.95
C GLY A 187 -5.14 17.28 8.55
N PRO A 188 -4.11 17.41 7.71
CA PRO A 188 -4.19 16.94 6.32
C PRO A 188 -4.52 15.46 6.20
N VAL A 189 -5.53 15.14 5.37
CA VAL A 189 -5.96 13.77 5.09
C VAL A 189 -5.68 13.42 3.63
N GLU A 190 -5.10 12.26 3.40
CA GLU A 190 -4.88 11.69 2.07
C GLU A 190 -5.59 10.34 1.96
N ILE A 191 -6.48 10.23 0.98
CA ILE A 191 -7.26 9.01 0.75
C ILE A 191 -6.66 8.28 -0.46
N CYS A 192 -6.46 6.97 -0.33
CA CYS A 192 -5.97 6.13 -1.40
C CYS A 192 -6.68 4.77 -1.41
N ARG A 193 -6.60 4.09 -2.55
CA ARG A 193 -7.01 2.69 -2.65
C ARG A 193 -5.91 1.81 -2.04
N ASN A 194 -6.31 0.79 -1.30
CA ASN A 194 -5.40 -0.12 -0.63
C ASN A 194 -4.40 -0.79 -1.59
N LEU A 195 -4.86 -1.25 -2.77
CA LEU A 195 -3.98 -1.90 -3.74
C LEU A 195 -3.01 -0.93 -4.42
N ASP A 196 -3.39 0.34 -4.61
CA ASP A 196 -2.48 1.36 -5.14
C ASP A 196 -1.38 1.69 -4.12
N ALA A 197 -1.73 1.74 -2.83
CA ALA A 197 -0.77 1.89 -1.74
C ALA A 197 0.17 0.68 -1.66
N GLU A 198 -0.36 -0.54 -1.67
CA GLU A 198 0.43 -1.77 -1.65
C GLU A 198 1.39 -1.83 -2.85
N LEU A 199 0.90 -1.56 -4.06
CA LEU A 199 1.70 -1.60 -5.28
C LEU A 199 2.83 -0.56 -5.24
N ARG A 200 2.56 0.67 -4.75
CA ARG A 200 3.57 1.72 -4.54
C ARG A 200 4.70 1.25 -3.63
N ALA A 201 4.36 0.63 -2.50
CA ALA A 201 5.36 0.18 -1.54
C ALA A 201 6.20 -0.99 -2.08
N ARG A 202 5.57 -1.93 -2.79
CA ARG A 202 6.27 -3.04 -3.45
C ARG A 202 7.24 -2.54 -4.51
N ALA A 203 6.79 -1.63 -5.37
CA ALA A 203 7.62 -1.03 -6.41
C ALA A 203 8.80 -0.24 -5.83
N GLY A 204 8.59 0.50 -4.74
CA GLY A 204 9.66 1.20 -4.04
C GLY A 204 10.67 0.26 -3.38
N ARG A 205 10.26 -0.94 -2.97
CA ARG A 205 11.12 -1.93 -2.32
C ARG A 205 11.94 -2.76 -3.31
N GLU A 206 11.35 -3.07 -4.46
CA GLU A 206 11.92 -3.96 -5.47
C GLU A 206 11.81 -3.34 -6.88
N PRO A 207 12.40 -2.16 -7.10
CA PRO A 207 12.17 -1.35 -8.32
C PRO A 207 12.48 -2.12 -9.61
N ASP A 208 13.47 -3.01 -9.61
CA ASP A 208 13.81 -3.80 -10.79
C ASP A 208 12.74 -4.82 -11.17
N GLN A 209 11.93 -5.26 -10.21
CA GLN A 209 10.81 -6.18 -10.45
C GLN A 209 9.55 -5.46 -10.96
N PHE A 210 9.48 -4.14 -10.85
CA PHE A 210 8.32 -3.32 -11.23
C PHE A 210 8.63 -2.37 -12.39
N ARG A 211 9.54 -2.77 -13.29
CA ARG A 211 9.78 -2.07 -14.55
C ARG A 211 8.71 -2.41 -15.56
N GLY A 212 8.29 -1.41 -16.35
CA GLY A 212 7.19 -1.52 -17.29
C GLY A 212 5.84 -1.67 -16.58
N GLY A 213 4.85 -2.14 -17.33
CA GLY A 213 3.50 -2.33 -16.81
C GLY A 213 3.40 -3.50 -15.84
N THR A 214 2.96 -3.24 -14.62
CA THR A 214 2.74 -4.29 -13.60
C THR A 214 1.32 -4.20 -13.06
N LEU A 215 0.63 -5.35 -13.00
CA LEU A 215 -0.66 -5.50 -12.33
C LEU A 215 -0.46 -6.10 -10.93
N LEU A 216 -1.22 -5.62 -9.96
CA LEU A 216 -1.44 -6.27 -8.67
C LEU A 216 -2.90 -6.68 -8.58
N LEU A 217 -3.16 -7.98 -8.55
CA LEU A 217 -4.47 -8.57 -8.34
C LEU A 217 -4.59 -9.04 -6.90
N HIS A 218 -5.61 -8.58 -6.18
CA HIS A 218 -6.00 -9.17 -4.91
C HIS A 218 -7.19 -10.11 -5.14
N TRP A 219 -7.02 -11.40 -4.82
CA TRP A 219 -8.06 -12.41 -4.87
C TRP A 219 -8.40 -12.87 -3.45
N GLY A 220 -9.26 -12.12 -2.81
CA GLY A 220 -9.63 -12.30 -1.42
C GLY A 220 -11.11 -12.02 -1.15
N TRP A 221 -11.42 -11.34 -0.06
CA TRP A 221 -12.80 -11.00 0.31
C TRP A 221 -13.54 -10.34 -0.85
N GLY A 222 -12.98 -9.32 -1.44
CA GLY A 222 -13.32 -8.78 -2.75
C GLY A 222 -12.26 -9.14 -3.79
N ILE A 223 -12.47 -8.68 -5.03
CA ILE A 223 -11.51 -8.80 -6.13
C ILE A 223 -11.18 -7.41 -6.63
N GLY A 224 -9.94 -7.00 -6.44
CA GLY A 224 -9.45 -5.69 -6.87
C GLY A 224 -8.21 -5.80 -7.74
N LEU A 225 -7.97 -4.78 -8.55
CA LEU A 225 -6.83 -4.67 -9.43
C LEU A 225 -6.17 -3.29 -9.26
N ALA A 226 -4.85 -3.25 -9.20
CA ALA A 226 -4.07 -2.03 -9.36
C ALA A 226 -3.10 -2.20 -10.53
N TYR A 227 -2.71 -1.09 -11.16
CA TYR A 227 -1.74 -1.03 -12.23
C TYR A 227 -0.68 0.01 -11.92
N ALA A 228 0.57 -0.30 -12.23
CA ALA A 228 1.67 0.65 -12.19
C ALA A 228 2.46 0.59 -13.50
N GLU A 229 2.94 1.75 -13.94
CA GLU A 229 3.93 1.88 -15.00
C GLU A 229 5.23 2.34 -14.37
N ASP A 230 6.32 1.57 -14.56
CA ASP A 230 7.63 1.81 -13.96
C ASP A 230 7.56 2.14 -12.46
N GLY A 231 6.77 1.33 -11.73
CA GLY A 231 6.59 1.46 -10.30
C GLY A 231 5.70 2.62 -9.83
N ARG A 232 5.12 3.39 -10.75
CA ARG A 232 4.20 4.49 -10.43
C ARG A 232 2.75 4.02 -10.58
N PRO A 233 1.97 3.91 -9.49
CA PRO A 233 0.59 3.50 -9.59
C PRO A 233 -0.23 4.43 -10.47
N PHE A 234 -1.02 3.84 -11.36
CA PHE A 234 -2.02 4.54 -12.14
C PHE A 234 -3.27 4.71 -11.28
N ALA A 235 -3.36 5.87 -10.63
CA ALA A 235 -4.46 6.22 -9.74
C ALA A 235 -5.20 7.46 -10.27
N PRO A 236 -6.11 7.30 -11.26
CA PRO A 236 -6.93 8.41 -11.74
C PRO A 236 -7.84 8.89 -10.60
N ALA A 237 -8.25 10.15 -10.67
CA ALA A 237 -9.07 10.77 -9.63
C ALA A 237 -10.47 10.14 -9.45
N GLY A 238 -10.85 9.22 -10.32
CA GLY A 238 -11.99 8.32 -10.15
C GLY A 238 -11.55 6.95 -9.64
N SER A 239 -12.42 5.97 -9.71
CA SER A 239 -12.10 4.58 -9.42
C SER A 239 -11.39 3.92 -10.61
N PHE A 240 -10.43 3.03 -10.33
CA PHE A 240 -9.73 2.22 -11.33
C PHE A 240 -9.62 0.77 -10.81
N GLY A 241 -9.51 -0.19 -11.75
CA GLY A 241 -9.21 -1.57 -11.39
C GLY A 241 -10.34 -2.32 -10.70
N GLU A 242 -11.59 -1.90 -10.91
CA GLU A 242 -12.80 -2.53 -10.38
C GLU A 242 -13.12 -3.84 -11.13
N LEU A 243 -12.11 -4.71 -11.29
CA LEU A 243 -12.21 -6.00 -11.99
C LEU A 243 -13.29 -6.89 -11.38
N GLY A 244 -13.44 -6.83 -10.05
CA GLY A 244 -14.46 -7.57 -9.32
C GLY A 244 -15.90 -7.23 -9.74
N HIS A 245 -16.11 -6.03 -10.26
CA HIS A 245 -17.42 -5.58 -10.75
C HIS A 245 -17.60 -5.76 -12.27
N TRP A 246 -16.68 -6.39 -12.94
CA TRP A 246 -16.82 -6.75 -14.34
C TRP A 246 -17.91 -7.81 -14.50
N ARG A 247 -18.88 -7.53 -15.37
CA ARG A 247 -20.03 -8.41 -15.59
C ARG A 247 -19.68 -9.54 -16.54
N LEU A 248 -19.96 -10.76 -16.12
CA LEU A 248 -19.71 -11.99 -16.89
C LEU A 248 -21.01 -12.79 -17.05
N ALA A 249 -21.36 -13.12 -18.29
CA ALA A 249 -22.59 -13.87 -18.58
C ALA A 249 -22.66 -15.22 -17.85
N ALA A 250 -21.52 -15.87 -17.62
CA ALA A 250 -21.43 -17.14 -16.89
C ALA A 250 -21.89 -17.06 -15.42
N LEU A 251 -21.97 -15.86 -14.84
CA LEU A 251 -22.40 -15.64 -13.45
C LEU A 251 -23.89 -15.26 -13.33
N GLY A 252 -24.58 -15.10 -14.45
CA GLY A 252 -26.04 -14.89 -14.51
C GLY A 252 -26.52 -13.65 -13.78
N GLU A 253 -27.65 -13.77 -13.11
CA GLU A 253 -28.36 -12.67 -12.43
C GLU A 253 -28.02 -12.54 -10.93
N ARG A 254 -26.87 -13.06 -10.47
CA ARG A 254 -26.46 -12.94 -9.08
C ARG A 254 -26.25 -11.48 -8.72
N ARG A 255 -26.93 -11.01 -7.67
CA ARG A 255 -26.87 -9.61 -7.22
C ARG A 255 -25.52 -9.30 -6.57
N CYS A 256 -24.93 -8.16 -6.95
CA CYS A 256 -23.74 -7.60 -6.34
C CYS A 256 -24.07 -6.40 -5.46
N GLY A 257 -23.28 -6.17 -4.42
CA GLY A 257 -23.40 -5.01 -3.53
C GLY A 257 -23.26 -3.65 -4.24
N CYS A 258 -22.67 -3.61 -5.46
CA CYS A 258 -22.58 -2.40 -6.28
C CYS A 258 -23.90 -2.02 -6.99
N GLY A 259 -24.96 -2.82 -6.85
CA GLY A 259 -26.27 -2.60 -7.48
C GLY A 259 -26.47 -3.34 -8.81
N ASN A 260 -25.42 -3.86 -9.43
CA ASN A 260 -25.49 -4.65 -10.66
C ASN A 260 -25.71 -6.14 -10.38
N THR A 261 -25.89 -6.92 -11.46
CA THR A 261 -25.93 -8.37 -11.46
C THR A 261 -24.81 -8.97 -12.29
N GLY A 262 -24.41 -10.22 -11.99
CA GLY A 262 -23.41 -10.96 -12.77
C GLY A 262 -21.98 -10.42 -12.65
N CYS A 263 -21.66 -9.64 -11.64
CA CYS A 263 -20.29 -9.18 -11.37
C CYS A 263 -19.39 -10.36 -11.01
N LEU A 264 -18.10 -10.30 -11.39
CA LEU A 264 -17.09 -11.33 -11.10
C LEU A 264 -17.07 -11.73 -9.62
N GLU A 265 -17.16 -10.76 -8.72
CA GLU A 265 -17.20 -10.99 -7.27
C GLU A 265 -18.31 -11.94 -6.83
N THR A 266 -19.46 -11.94 -7.51
CA THR A 266 -20.62 -12.76 -7.12
C THR A 266 -20.38 -14.26 -7.28
N GLY A 267 -19.31 -14.65 -7.95
CA GLY A 267 -18.94 -16.05 -8.18
C GLY A 267 -17.50 -16.39 -7.87
N ALA A 268 -16.63 -15.40 -7.66
CA ALA A 268 -15.20 -15.64 -7.50
C ALA A 268 -14.58 -14.98 -6.25
N ALA A 269 -15.25 -14.01 -5.61
CA ALA A 269 -14.76 -13.40 -4.38
C ALA A 269 -15.00 -14.31 -3.16
N LEU A 270 -14.18 -14.14 -2.13
CA LEU A 270 -14.28 -14.93 -0.92
C LEU A 270 -15.64 -14.79 -0.23
N TRP A 271 -16.22 -13.57 -0.18
CA TRP A 271 -17.55 -13.38 0.42
C TRP A 271 -18.64 -14.24 -0.25
N ALA A 272 -18.49 -14.53 -1.55
CA ALA A 272 -19.43 -15.40 -2.28
C ALA A 272 -19.09 -16.89 -2.13
N LEU A 273 -17.81 -17.23 -2.03
CA LEU A 273 -17.32 -18.61 -1.98
C LEU A 273 -17.25 -19.17 -0.55
N LEU A 274 -17.04 -18.35 0.47
CA LEU A 274 -16.88 -18.81 1.85
C LEU A 274 -18.10 -19.60 2.37
N PRO A 275 -19.37 -19.21 2.10
CA PRO A 275 -20.51 -20.03 2.46
C PRO A 275 -20.53 -21.41 1.77
N VAL A 276 -20.03 -21.48 0.54
CA VAL A 276 -19.88 -22.76 -0.20
C VAL A 276 -18.80 -23.61 0.44
N LEU A 277 -17.63 -23.03 0.69
CA LEU A 277 -16.49 -23.72 1.31
C LEU A 277 -16.83 -24.23 2.71
N ARG A 278 -17.59 -23.46 3.51
CA ARG A 278 -18.02 -23.85 4.86
C ARG A 278 -18.99 -25.05 4.89
N ARG A 279 -19.63 -25.39 3.77
CA ARG A 279 -20.40 -26.65 3.67
C ARG A 279 -19.48 -27.87 3.73
N HIS A 280 -18.26 -27.74 3.24
CA HIS A 280 -17.26 -28.82 3.24
C HIS A 280 -16.32 -28.72 4.45
N TRP A 281 -15.96 -27.49 4.85
CA TRP A 281 -15.05 -27.18 5.95
C TRP A 281 -15.65 -26.10 6.86
N PRO A 282 -16.51 -26.45 7.83
CA PRO A 282 -17.27 -25.49 8.65
C PRO A 282 -16.42 -24.52 9.47
N ALA A 283 -15.18 -24.91 9.82
CA ALA A 283 -14.28 -24.14 10.68
C ALA A 283 -13.41 -23.10 9.95
N LEU A 284 -13.70 -22.79 8.67
CA LEU A 284 -12.95 -21.79 7.93
C LEU A 284 -13.18 -20.39 8.49
N ASP A 285 -12.08 -19.67 8.70
CA ASP A 285 -12.05 -18.30 9.23
C ASP A 285 -12.47 -17.27 8.15
N GLU A 286 -12.84 -16.07 8.59
CA GLU A 286 -13.10 -14.92 7.71
C GLU A 286 -11.89 -14.00 7.58
N ASP A 287 -10.93 -14.11 8.50
CA ASP A 287 -9.66 -13.41 8.42
C ASP A 287 -8.80 -14.03 7.33
N GLU A 288 -8.49 -13.24 6.29
CA GLU A 288 -7.81 -13.76 5.10
C GLU A 288 -6.44 -14.37 5.40
N LYS A 289 -5.71 -13.85 6.39
CA LYS A 289 -4.40 -14.38 6.78
C LYS A 289 -4.51 -15.75 7.44
N ARG A 290 -5.53 -15.96 8.29
CA ARG A 290 -5.81 -17.26 8.90
C ARG A 290 -6.37 -18.23 7.87
N LEU A 291 -7.30 -17.74 7.06
CA LEU A 291 -7.89 -18.51 5.97
C LEU A 291 -6.85 -19.00 4.97
N ALA A 292 -5.88 -18.18 4.55
CA ALA A 292 -4.82 -18.58 3.65
C ALA A 292 -4.07 -19.84 4.17
N ARG A 293 -3.77 -19.88 5.47
CA ARG A 293 -3.14 -21.06 6.10
C ARG A 293 -4.05 -22.28 6.11
N GLN A 294 -5.36 -22.08 6.32
CA GLN A 294 -6.34 -23.16 6.29
C GLN A 294 -6.54 -23.72 4.89
N LEU A 295 -6.63 -22.85 3.88
CA LEU A 295 -6.83 -23.25 2.49
C LEU A 295 -5.62 -23.99 1.89
N ALA A 296 -4.40 -23.74 2.36
CA ALA A 296 -3.16 -24.21 1.75
C ALA A 296 -3.09 -25.74 1.52
N SER A 297 -3.79 -26.53 2.35
CA SER A 297 -3.77 -28.00 2.28
C SER A 297 -5.10 -28.62 1.81
N LEU A 298 -6.10 -27.81 1.45
CA LEU A 298 -7.42 -28.31 1.07
C LEU A 298 -7.48 -28.65 -0.43
N ASP A 299 -8.23 -29.68 -0.78
CA ASP A 299 -8.54 -30.00 -2.18
C ASP A 299 -9.67 -29.09 -2.70
N LEU A 300 -9.29 -27.86 -3.10
CA LEU A 300 -10.24 -26.86 -3.59
C LEU A 300 -10.63 -27.09 -5.04
N VAL A 301 -9.74 -27.69 -5.84
CA VAL A 301 -9.92 -27.84 -7.30
C VAL A 301 -11.04 -28.84 -7.60
N ALA A 302 -11.33 -29.76 -6.68
CA ALA A 302 -12.42 -30.70 -6.81
C ALA A 302 -13.82 -30.06 -6.78
N LEU A 303 -13.94 -28.80 -6.33
CA LEU A 303 -15.23 -28.12 -6.20
C LEU A 303 -15.60 -27.40 -7.51
N PRO A 304 -16.80 -27.71 -8.11
CA PRO A 304 -17.25 -27.05 -9.34
C PRO A 304 -17.34 -25.52 -9.23
N GLU A 305 -17.74 -25.01 -8.07
CA GLU A 305 -17.83 -23.56 -7.82
C GLU A 305 -16.46 -22.87 -7.85
N ILE A 306 -15.42 -23.56 -7.43
CA ILE A 306 -14.02 -23.08 -7.49
C ILE A 306 -13.50 -23.09 -8.93
N ASP A 307 -13.80 -24.12 -9.70
CA ASP A 307 -13.43 -24.15 -11.14
C ASP A 307 -14.12 -23.00 -11.92
N ILE A 308 -15.41 -22.77 -11.67
CA ILE A 308 -16.14 -21.62 -12.26
C ILE A 308 -15.50 -20.30 -11.86
N ALA A 309 -15.11 -20.14 -10.58
CA ALA A 309 -14.43 -18.95 -10.08
C ALA A 309 -13.09 -18.72 -10.78
N CYS A 310 -12.26 -19.78 -10.89
CA CYS A 310 -10.96 -19.73 -11.57
C CYS A 310 -11.10 -19.34 -13.04
N ARG A 311 -12.02 -19.99 -13.78
CA ARG A 311 -12.26 -19.67 -15.20
C ARG A 311 -12.75 -18.25 -15.40
N SER A 312 -13.67 -17.80 -14.53
CA SER A 312 -14.23 -16.45 -14.58
C SER A 312 -13.16 -15.39 -14.33
N LEU A 313 -12.34 -15.61 -13.30
CA LEU A 313 -11.24 -14.69 -12.96
C LEU A 313 -10.14 -14.71 -14.03
N ALA A 314 -9.75 -15.88 -14.53
CA ALA A 314 -8.75 -16.01 -15.60
C ALA A 314 -9.18 -15.25 -16.85
N ARG A 315 -10.43 -15.39 -17.28
CA ARG A 315 -10.99 -14.67 -18.43
C ARG A 315 -11.03 -13.17 -18.21
N ALA A 316 -11.49 -12.72 -17.04
CA ALA A 316 -11.53 -11.28 -16.71
C ALA A 316 -10.12 -10.69 -16.71
N LEU A 317 -9.16 -11.36 -16.08
CA LEU A 317 -7.77 -10.94 -16.02
C LEU A 317 -7.10 -10.92 -17.40
N ALA A 318 -7.32 -11.96 -18.23
CA ALA A 318 -6.82 -12.01 -19.60
C ALA A 318 -7.36 -10.83 -20.45
N ASN A 319 -8.62 -10.47 -20.28
CA ASN A 319 -9.20 -9.30 -20.95
C ASN A 319 -8.59 -7.98 -20.44
N ALA A 320 -8.32 -7.84 -19.16
CA ALA A 320 -7.61 -6.68 -18.61
C ALA A 320 -6.17 -6.57 -19.19
N CYS A 321 -5.49 -7.71 -19.37
CA CYS A 321 -4.17 -7.75 -20.01
C CYS A 321 -4.19 -7.27 -21.44
N ARG A 322 -5.26 -7.53 -22.21
CA ARG A 322 -5.43 -7.04 -23.58
C ARG A 322 -5.62 -5.52 -23.68
N LEU A 323 -5.96 -4.85 -22.58
CA LEU A 323 -6.06 -3.39 -22.50
C LEU A 323 -4.77 -2.73 -22.01
N LEU A 324 -4.09 -3.37 -21.05
CA LEU A 324 -3.00 -2.76 -20.29
C LEU A 324 -1.62 -3.29 -20.70
N PHE A 325 -1.55 -4.43 -21.37
CA PHE A 325 -0.32 -5.11 -21.79
C PHE A 325 0.76 -5.16 -20.71
N PRO A 326 0.44 -5.64 -19.49
CA PRO A 326 1.42 -5.71 -18.42
C PRO A 326 2.52 -6.72 -18.75
N THR A 327 3.71 -6.49 -18.26
CA THR A 327 4.82 -7.45 -18.33
C THR A 327 4.74 -8.49 -17.22
N ARG A 328 4.11 -8.13 -16.08
CA ARG A 328 4.00 -8.96 -14.88
C ARG A 328 2.67 -8.74 -14.18
N ILE A 329 2.18 -9.80 -13.53
CA ILE A 329 1.01 -9.78 -12.67
C ILE A 329 1.38 -10.38 -11.32
N ALA A 330 1.39 -9.55 -10.27
CA ALA A 330 1.48 -10.00 -8.89
C ALA A 330 0.07 -10.37 -8.39
N VAL A 331 -0.09 -11.54 -7.79
CA VAL A 331 -1.37 -12.00 -7.24
C VAL A 331 -1.23 -12.21 -5.75
N SER A 332 -2.07 -11.56 -4.97
CA SER A 332 -2.16 -11.71 -3.51
C SER A 332 -3.53 -12.27 -3.11
N GLY A 333 -3.65 -12.68 -1.85
CA GLY A 333 -4.91 -13.14 -1.26
C GLY A 333 -4.92 -14.62 -0.90
N PRO A 334 -5.94 -15.07 -0.12
CA PRO A 334 -5.95 -16.39 0.50
C PRO A 334 -6.01 -17.55 -0.49
N PHE A 335 -6.63 -17.37 -1.64
CA PHE A 335 -6.72 -18.41 -2.66
C PHE A 335 -5.37 -18.71 -3.33
N ALA A 336 -4.51 -17.72 -3.49
CA ALA A 336 -3.17 -17.88 -4.05
C ALA A 336 -2.24 -18.71 -3.15
N ALA A 337 -2.56 -18.87 -1.86
CA ALA A 337 -1.79 -19.67 -0.93
C ALA A 337 -1.96 -21.19 -1.12
N ASN A 338 -2.99 -21.65 -1.86
CA ASN A 338 -3.19 -23.06 -2.16
C ASN A 338 -2.41 -23.47 -3.43
N PRO A 339 -1.41 -24.37 -3.35
CA PRO A 339 -0.54 -24.68 -4.50
C PRO A 339 -1.27 -25.34 -5.68
N GLN A 340 -2.26 -26.19 -5.41
CA GLN A 340 -3.02 -26.88 -6.45
C GLN A 340 -3.94 -25.91 -7.18
N LEU A 341 -4.63 -25.05 -6.41
CA LEU A 341 -5.48 -24.01 -6.96
C LEU A 341 -4.67 -22.98 -7.78
N TRP A 342 -3.49 -22.60 -7.26
CA TRP A 342 -2.57 -21.71 -7.95
C TRP A 342 -2.12 -22.27 -9.30
N ALA A 343 -1.73 -23.56 -9.34
CA ALA A 343 -1.35 -24.22 -10.59
C ALA A 343 -2.52 -24.29 -11.57
N HIS A 344 -3.72 -24.64 -11.10
CA HIS A 344 -4.94 -24.69 -11.91
C HIS A 344 -5.30 -23.31 -12.48
N PHE A 345 -5.33 -22.27 -11.64
CA PHE A 345 -5.59 -20.89 -12.07
C PHE A 345 -4.58 -20.40 -13.11
N ASN A 346 -3.28 -20.67 -12.89
CA ASN A 346 -2.21 -20.28 -13.81
C ASN A 346 -2.39 -20.95 -15.17
N ALA A 347 -2.72 -22.25 -15.21
CA ALA A 347 -3.00 -22.97 -16.46
C ALA A 347 -4.18 -22.37 -17.22
N LEU A 348 -5.28 -22.06 -16.52
CA LEU A 348 -6.45 -21.42 -17.11
C LEU A 348 -6.15 -20.02 -17.64
N PHE A 349 -5.40 -19.22 -16.86
CA PHE A 349 -5.01 -17.87 -17.28
C PHE A 349 -4.13 -17.92 -18.53
N ARG A 350 -3.15 -18.83 -18.61
CA ARG A 350 -2.30 -18.98 -19.81
C ARG A 350 -3.13 -19.35 -21.03
N ALA A 351 -4.08 -20.25 -20.89
CA ALA A 351 -4.97 -20.63 -21.98
C ALA A 351 -5.86 -19.48 -22.48
N GLU A 352 -6.43 -18.69 -21.56
CA GLU A 352 -7.28 -17.53 -21.89
C GLU A 352 -6.45 -16.32 -22.38
N GLY A 353 -5.21 -16.15 -21.90
CA GLY A 353 -4.34 -15.01 -22.19
C GLY A 353 -3.56 -15.13 -23.51
N THR A 354 -3.52 -16.33 -24.11
CA THR A 354 -2.76 -16.55 -25.35
C THR A 354 -3.30 -15.71 -26.50
N MET A 355 -2.42 -14.97 -27.16
CA MET A 355 -2.66 -14.25 -28.41
C MET A 355 -1.44 -14.42 -29.31
N ASP A 356 -1.65 -14.70 -30.59
CA ASP A 356 -0.58 -14.90 -31.56
C ASP A 356 0.34 -13.67 -31.63
N GLY A 357 1.63 -13.90 -31.44
CA GLY A 357 2.66 -12.84 -31.46
C GLY A 357 2.86 -12.08 -30.15
N PHE A 358 2.09 -12.36 -29.10
CA PHE A 358 2.24 -11.72 -27.80
C PHE A 358 2.59 -12.73 -26.69
N ALA A 359 3.53 -12.37 -25.84
CA ALA A 359 3.83 -13.15 -24.66
C ALA A 359 2.70 -12.98 -23.61
N VAL A 360 2.31 -14.09 -22.98
CA VAL A 360 1.41 -14.05 -21.82
C VAL A 360 2.24 -13.55 -20.63
N PRO A 361 1.78 -12.51 -19.89
CA PRO A 361 2.51 -11.99 -18.74
C PRO A 361 2.68 -13.05 -17.65
N ASP A 362 3.81 -12.96 -16.92
CA ASP A 362 4.07 -13.88 -15.83
C ASP A 362 3.18 -13.58 -14.62
N LEU A 363 2.51 -14.65 -14.10
CA LEU A 363 1.83 -14.62 -12.81
C LEU A 363 2.81 -14.95 -11.70
N VAL A 364 2.91 -14.07 -10.70
CA VAL A 364 3.73 -14.28 -9.49
C VAL A 364 2.82 -14.23 -8.27
N ASN A 365 2.91 -15.25 -7.43
CA ASN A 365 2.26 -15.22 -6.13
C ASN A 365 3.08 -14.35 -5.18
N VAL A 366 2.42 -13.39 -4.51
CA VAL A 366 3.04 -12.50 -3.53
C VAL A 366 2.33 -12.60 -2.18
N ASP A 367 3.07 -12.41 -1.09
CA ASP A 367 2.51 -12.46 0.25
C ASP A 367 1.51 -11.32 0.48
N ALA A 368 0.41 -11.60 1.15
CA ALA A 368 -0.57 -10.61 1.56
C ALA A 368 -0.14 -9.95 2.88
N SER A 369 0.83 -9.02 2.82
CA SER A 369 1.33 -8.31 3.98
C SER A 369 0.78 -6.89 4.06
N GLN A 370 0.05 -6.56 5.13
CA GLN A 370 -0.50 -5.24 5.39
C GLN A 370 0.56 -4.14 5.51
N ILE A 371 1.81 -4.52 5.80
CA ILE A 371 2.90 -3.55 5.93
C ILE A 371 3.15 -2.78 4.62
N TYR A 372 2.97 -3.43 3.46
CA TYR A 372 3.11 -2.74 2.17
C TYR A 372 2.01 -1.69 1.98
N GLU A 373 0.78 -2.00 2.35
CA GLU A 373 -0.35 -1.06 2.30
C GLU A 373 -0.08 0.14 3.20
N ILE A 374 0.32 -0.08 4.46
CA ILE A 374 0.65 0.96 5.43
C ILE A 374 1.79 1.86 4.90
N HIS A 375 2.87 1.24 4.43
CA HIS A 375 4.02 1.97 3.91
C HIS A 375 3.67 2.81 2.67
N GLY A 376 2.96 2.22 1.73
CA GLY A 376 2.59 2.92 0.50
C GLY A 376 1.56 4.03 0.71
N ALA A 377 0.69 3.91 1.72
CA ALA A 377 -0.24 4.97 2.10
C ALA A 377 0.48 6.13 2.81
N ALA A 378 1.44 5.84 3.71
CA ALA A 378 2.20 6.86 4.45
C ALA A 378 3.22 7.61 3.58
N ALA A 379 3.84 6.94 2.60
CA ALA A 379 4.97 7.45 1.83
C ALA A 379 4.76 8.85 1.22
N PRO A 380 3.62 9.19 0.58
CA PRO A 380 3.42 10.52 0.02
C PRO A 380 3.39 11.64 1.06
N LEU A 381 2.78 11.39 2.24
CA LEU A 381 2.73 12.35 3.34
C LEU A 381 4.12 12.60 3.91
N LEU A 382 4.86 11.53 4.20
CA LEU A 382 6.22 11.60 4.73
C LEU A 382 7.17 12.29 3.76
N SER A 383 7.06 12.00 2.45
CA SER A 383 7.87 12.62 1.41
C SER A 383 7.63 14.13 1.34
N ARG A 384 6.37 14.58 1.27
CA ARG A 384 6.03 16.01 1.25
C ARG A 384 6.47 16.75 2.51
N ALA A 385 6.33 16.12 3.68
CA ALA A 385 6.78 16.73 4.92
C ALA A 385 8.31 16.87 5.02
N ALA A 386 9.06 15.86 4.54
CA ALA A 386 10.51 15.91 4.45
C ALA A 386 10.97 16.99 3.45
N GLU A 387 10.33 17.06 2.27
CA GLU A 387 10.60 18.09 1.25
C GLU A 387 10.36 19.51 1.79
N ALA A 388 9.26 19.72 2.52
CA ALA A 388 8.97 21.03 3.12
C ALA A 388 10.05 21.47 4.11
N LEU A 389 10.57 20.55 4.93
CA LEU A 389 11.69 20.84 5.85
C LEU A 389 12.99 21.13 5.09
N LEU A 390 13.29 20.39 4.03
CA LEU A 390 14.47 20.63 3.20
C LEU A 390 14.41 22.00 2.50
N LEU A 391 13.22 22.40 2.01
CA LEU A 391 13.03 23.70 1.35
C LEU A 391 13.08 24.89 2.31
N SER A 392 12.70 24.72 3.56
CA SER A 392 12.66 25.82 4.54
C SER A 392 14.03 26.14 5.18
N HIS A 393 15.03 25.26 5.05
CA HIS A 393 16.33 25.39 5.72
C HIS A 393 17.53 25.41 4.72
N ALA A 394 17.28 25.26 3.41
CA ALA A 394 18.34 25.20 2.38
C ALA A 394 18.49 26.45 1.53
#